data_f2aaf093846dcdd8a532c1292b9ebbcd
#
_entry.id   f2aaf093846dcdd8a532c1292b9ebbcd
#
_cell.length_a   1.000
_cell.length_b   1.000
_cell.length_c   1.000
_cell.angle_alpha   90.00
_cell.angle_beta   90.00
_cell.angle_gamma   90.00
#
_symmetry.space_group_name_H-M   'P 1'
#
loop_
_entity.id
_entity.type
_entity.pdbx_description
1 polymer ?
#
loop_
_entity_poly.entity_id
_entity_poly.type
_entity_poly.pdbx_seq_one_letter_code
_entity_poly.pdbx_strand_id
1 'polypeptide(L)'
;MAYQSITVSINRIEQILDLPQEPVGNIIPSDNVNQITCTNVSFSYPHTNKVLMNNLSCDFVKGNIYAITGGNGTGKSTFLKLINGEWSSHLSGDIAINEDLLAQINQYELRKNTLGFTEQEPSIVDDTERNNLTLLCKNQPKDEEIINYIKLFNLEKLLLGDDQNLDVRLNERSSAISGGEKQKIAIIRMMLMNPSVMLLDEPTSALDQKSVEVLLNLLKKVKKDHIILLISHDPKVVEAADHTVEL
;
A
#
# COMPACT_ATOMS: atom_id res chain seq x y z
N MET A 1 -21.26 31.82 23.29
CA MET A 1 -21.08 30.42 22.87
C MET A 1 -20.56 30.29 21.44
N ALA A 2 -21.11 30.96 20.43
CA ALA A 2 -20.60 30.84 19.04
C ALA A 2 -19.13 31.28 18.86
N TYR A 3 -18.69 32.34 19.50
CA TYR A 3 -17.29 32.80 19.41
C TYR A 3 -16.28 31.79 19.97
N GLN A 4 -16.61 31.09 21.04
CA GLN A 4 -15.71 30.09 21.64
C GLN A 4 -15.55 28.85 20.75
N SER A 5 -16.62 28.43 20.08
CA SER A 5 -16.56 27.30 19.15
C SER A 5 -15.75 27.61 17.89
N ILE A 6 -15.85 28.84 17.38
CA ILE A 6 -15.06 29.33 16.24
C ILE A 6 -13.58 29.37 16.60
N THR A 7 -13.20 29.93 17.76
CA THR A 7 -11.81 29.99 18.21
C THR A 7 -11.19 28.58 18.35
N VAL A 8 -11.93 27.62 18.90
CA VAL A 8 -11.46 26.23 19.02
C VAL A 8 -11.24 25.61 17.64
N SER A 9 -12.13 25.87 16.67
CA SER A 9 -11.98 25.36 15.32
C SER A 9 -10.78 25.99 14.59
N ILE A 10 -10.57 27.31 14.75
CA ILE A 10 -9.41 28.00 14.18
C ILE A 10 -8.12 27.42 14.76
N ASN A 11 -8.00 27.30 16.10
CA ASN A 11 -6.80 26.76 16.73
C ASN A 11 -6.49 25.32 16.28
N ARG A 12 -7.51 24.50 16.01
CA ARG A 12 -7.31 23.15 15.45
C ARG A 12 -6.78 23.18 14.01
N ILE A 13 -7.27 24.11 13.20
CA ILE A 13 -6.78 24.31 11.84
C ILE A 13 -5.33 24.80 11.87
N GLU A 14 -5.01 25.79 12.71
CA GLU A 14 -3.64 26.29 12.89
C GLU A 14 -2.70 25.18 13.34
N GLN A 15 -3.09 24.34 14.30
CA GLN A 15 -2.30 23.19 14.73
C GLN A 15 -1.98 22.22 13.59
N ILE A 16 -2.89 22.03 12.62
CA ILE A 16 -2.66 21.19 11.45
C ILE A 16 -1.73 21.88 10.44
N LEU A 17 -1.92 23.20 10.24
CA LEU A 17 -1.10 23.99 9.31
C LEU A 17 0.35 24.16 9.81
N ASP A 18 0.55 24.16 11.13
CA ASP A 18 1.87 24.27 11.78
C ASP A 18 2.61 22.92 11.86
N LEU A 19 1.98 21.80 11.42
CA LEU A 19 2.70 20.52 11.34
C LEU A 19 3.89 20.63 10.39
N PRO A 20 5.04 20.04 10.77
CA PRO A 20 6.20 20.01 9.89
C PRO A 20 5.83 19.31 8.58
N GLN A 21 6.12 19.98 7.47
CA GLN A 21 5.91 19.41 6.16
C GLN A 21 6.87 18.24 5.93
N GLU A 22 6.39 17.23 5.21
CA GLU A 22 7.24 16.13 4.79
C GLU A 22 8.41 16.67 3.95
N PRO A 23 9.66 16.22 4.20
CA PRO A 23 10.79 16.61 3.37
C PRO A 23 10.52 16.23 1.91
N VAL A 24 10.55 17.22 1.03
CA VAL A 24 10.37 16.99 -0.40
C VAL A 24 11.75 16.83 -1.04
N GLY A 25 12.09 15.62 -1.41
CA GLY A 25 13.28 15.37 -2.23
C GLY A 25 13.15 16.00 -3.64
N ASN A 26 14.28 16.24 -4.28
CA ASN A 26 14.31 16.91 -5.59
C ASN A 26 14.34 15.91 -6.77
N ILE A 27 14.59 14.64 -6.51
CA ILE A 27 14.67 13.60 -7.54
C ILE A 27 13.25 13.11 -7.86
N ILE A 28 12.87 13.18 -9.12
CA ILE A 28 11.65 12.56 -9.61
C ILE A 28 11.94 11.08 -9.84
N PRO A 29 11.23 10.16 -9.17
CA PRO A 29 11.50 8.74 -9.30
C PRO A 29 11.20 8.23 -10.72
N SER A 30 11.97 7.24 -11.15
CA SER A 30 11.65 6.50 -12.39
C SER A 30 10.37 5.69 -12.19
N ASP A 31 9.53 5.66 -13.23
CA ASP A 31 8.37 4.76 -13.28
C ASP A 31 8.78 3.27 -13.33
N ASN A 32 10.03 2.98 -13.71
CA ASN A 32 10.56 1.61 -13.77
C ASN A 32 11.58 1.38 -12.64
N VAL A 33 11.20 0.58 -11.66
CA VAL A 33 12.07 0.19 -10.56
C VAL A 33 12.60 -1.22 -10.81
N ASN A 34 13.92 -1.35 -10.84
CA ASN A 34 14.60 -2.62 -11.02
C ASN A 34 15.08 -3.23 -9.70
N GLN A 35 15.39 -2.37 -8.72
CA GLN A 35 15.94 -2.79 -7.43
C GLN A 35 15.56 -1.80 -6.32
N ILE A 36 15.36 -2.33 -5.12
CA ILE A 36 15.33 -1.58 -3.87
C ILE A 36 16.44 -2.15 -2.99
N THR A 37 17.33 -1.29 -2.50
CA THR A 37 18.44 -1.68 -1.63
C THR A 37 18.30 -1.04 -0.26
N CYS A 38 18.35 -1.85 0.78
CA CYS A 38 18.40 -1.39 2.17
C CYS A 38 19.80 -1.67 2.71
N THR A 39 20.48 -0.64 3.24
CA THR A 39 21.85 -0.74 3.77
C THR A 39 21.89 -0.27 5.21
N ASN A 40 22.19 -1.19 6.14
CA ASN A 40 22.32 -0.93 7.58
C ASN A 40 21.13 -0.15 8.18
N VAL A 41 19.91 -0.42 7.71
CA VAL A 41 18.70 0.27 8.14
C VAL A 41 18.43 -0.03 9.61
N SER A 42 18.36 1.02 10.42
CA SER A 42 17.93 0.97 11.81
C SER A 42 16.85 1.99 12.05
N PHE A 43 15.81 1.60 12.82
CA PHE A 43 14.66 2.45 13.06
C PHE A 43 14.05 2.26 14.45
N SER A 44 13.67 3.37 15.05
CA SER A 44 12.83 3.47 16.24
C SER A 44 11.81 4.60 16.06
N TYR A 45 10.58 4.41 16.50
CA TYR A 45 9.63 5.53 16.49
C TYR A 45 10.08 6.66 17.41
N PRO A 46 9.81 7.93 17.07
CA PRO A 46 10.05 9.06 17.95
C PRO A 46 9.42 8.82 19.33
N HIS A 47 10.13 9.26 20.37
CA HIS A 47 9.69 9.12 21.77
C HIS A 47 9.51 7.68 22.28
N THR A 48 10.08 6.69 21.60
CA THR A 48 10.15 5.30 22.08
C THR A 48 11.59 4.84 22.23
N ASN A 49 11.84 3.96 23.21
CA ASN A 49 13.14 3.30 23.38
C ASN A 49 13.21 1.94 22.66
N LYS A 50 12.12 1.54 21.98
CA LYS A 50 12.07 0.26 21.30
C LYS A 50 12.69 0.37 19.92
N VAL A 51 13.84 -0.28 19.72
CA VAL A 51 14.44 -0.48 18.40
C VAL A 51 13.61 -1.54 17.66
N LEU A 52 13.06 -1.19 16.50
CA LEU A 52 12.29 -2.09 15.67
C LEU A 52 13.15 -2.78 14.61
N MET A 53 14.13 -2.06 14.06
CA MET A 53 15.10 -2.60 13.11
C MET A 53 16.49 -2.19 13.54
N ASN A 54 17.46 -3.10 13.41
CA ASN A 54 18.85 -2.88 13.80
C ASN A 54 19.79 -3.43 12.73
N ASN A 55 20.44 -2.53 11.99
CA ASN A 55 21.39 -2.85 10.91
C ASN A 55 20.84 -3.82 9.85
N LEU A 56 19.56 -3.68 9.49
CA LEU A 56 18.95 -4.50 8.46
C LEU A 56 19.53 -4.15 7.09
N SER A 57 20.04 -5.16 6.37
CA SER A 57 20.51 -5.01 4.99
C SER A 57 19.87 -6.09 4.13
N CYS A 58 19.21 -5.68 3.06
CA CYS A 58 18.54 -6.57 2.11
C CYS A 58 18.31 -5.88 0.78
N ASP A 59 18.17 -6.69 -0.27
CA ASP A 59 17.91 -6.25 -1.63
C ASP A 59 16.63 -6.89 -2.16
N PHE A 60 15.87 -6.10 -2.90
CA PHE A 60 14.66 -6.54 -3.60
C PHE A 60 14.81 -6.25 -5.08
N VAL A 61 14.75 -7.28 -5.90
CA VAL A 61 14.97 -7.19 -7.35
C VAL A 61 13.67 -7.48 -8.09
N LYS A 62 13.42 -6.73 -9.15
CA LYS A 62 12.28 -6.89 -10.05
C LYS A 62 12.14 -8.34 -10.52
N GLY A 63 10.91 -8.78 -10.66
CA GLY A 63 10.58 -10.13 -11.10
C GLY A 63 10.34 -11.13 -9.98
N ASN A 64 10.44 -10.69 -8.71
CA ASN A 64 10.32 -11.55 -7.55
C ASN A 64 9.23 -11.12 -6.58
N ILE A 65 8.68 -12.09 -5.87
CA ILE A 65 7.78 -11.92 -4.73
C ILE A 65 8.59 -12.21 -3.46
N TYR A 66 8.61 -11.26 -2.53
CA TYR A 66 9.28 -11.35 -1.24
C TYR A 66 8.27 -11.40 -0.12
N ALA A 67 8.29 -12.48 0.67
CA ALA A 67 7.51 -12.57 1.90
C ALA A 67 8.31 -12.00 3.08
N ILE A 68 7.77 -10.99 3.74
CA ILE A 68 8.34 -10.43 4.97
C ILE A 68 7.72 -11.18 6.14
N THR A 69 8.55 -11.90 6.90
CA THR A 69 8.14 -12.73 8.04
C THR A 69 8.73 -12.24 9.35
N GLY A 70 8.26 -12.78 10.47
CA GLY A 70 8.72 -12.43 11.81
C GLY A 70 7.59 -12.40 12.82
N GLY A 71 7.91 -12.27 14.09
CA GLY A 71 6.94 -12.23 15.19
C GLY A 71 6.03 -10.99 15.15
N ASN A 72 4.99 -10.99 15.99
CA ASN A 72 4.16 -9.80 16.13
C ASN A 72 4.96 -8.66 16.78
N GLY A 73 4.85 -7.45 16.21
CA GLY A 73 5.54 -6.27 16.73
C GLY A 73 7.05 -6.21 16.46
N THR A 74 7.58 -7.02 15.52
CA THR A 74 8.97 -6.93 15.05
C THR A 74 9.23 -5.75 14.10
N GLY A 75 8.18 -5.10 13.59
CA GLY A 75 8.33 -3.93 12.73
C GLY A 75 8.04 -4.19 11.25
N LYS A 76 7.42 -5.32 10.88
CA LYS A 76 7.12 -5.67 9.47
C LYS A 76 6.34 -4.57 8.73
N SER A 77 5.20 -4.15 9.26
CA SER A 77 4.38 -3.06 8.67
C SER A 77 5.17 -1.74 8.66
N THR A 78 5.97 -1.48 9.70
CA THR A 78 6.85 -0.31 9.76
C THR A 78 7.91 -0.36 8.65
N PHE A 79 8.46 -1.54 8.36
CA PHE A 79 9.43 -1.70 7.27
C PHE A 79 8.84 -1.38 5.91
N LEU A 80 7.63 -1.87 5.60
CA LEU A 80 6.94 -1.48 4.36
C LEU A 80 6.67 0.03 4.31
N LYS A 81 6.29 0.65 5.44
CA LYS A 81 6.09 2.11 5.53
C LYS A 81 7.39 2.89 5.31
N LEU A 82 8.53 2.40 5.78
CA LEU A 82 9.82 3.02 5.50
C LEU A 82 10.15 2.98 3.99
N ILE A 83 9.91 1.84 3.33
CA ILE A 83 10.07 1.73 1.87
C ILE A 83 9.08 2.65 1.13
N ASN A 84 7.86 2.83 1.66
CA ASN A 84 6.87 3.77 1.15
C ASN A 84 7.26 5.26 1.34
N GLY A 85 8.42 5.51 1.95
CA GLY A 85 8.94 6.85 2.19
C GLY A 85 8.43 7.51 3.46
N GLU A 86 7.61 6.82 4.27
CA GLU A 86 7.19 7.33 5.56
C GLU A 86 8.38 7.28 6.53
N TRP A 87 8.48 8.27 7.43
CA TRP A 87 9.53 8.34 8.45
C TRP A 87 10.97 8.40 7.92
N SER A 88 11.19 8.75 6.66
CA SER A 88 12.52 8.78 6.03
C SER A 88 13.54 9.66 6.78
N SER A 89 13.09 10.70 7.49
CA SER A 89 13.91 11.58 8.32
C SER A 89 14.36 10.98 9.67
N HIS A 90 13.82 9.81 10.05
CA HIS A 90 14.03 9.19 11.36
C HIS A 90 14.76 7.84 11.28
N LEU A 91 15.09 7.38 10.08
CA LEU A 91 15.86 6.15 9.90
C LEU A 91 17.37 6.43 9.92
N SER A 92 18.16 5.45 10.38
CA SER A 92 19.62 5.41 10.19
C SER A 92 19.92 4.36 9.14
N GLY A 93 21.02 4.54 8.38
CA GLY A 93 21.31 3.76 7.20
C GLY A 93 20.57 4.30 5.99
N ASP A 94 20.55 3.57 4.89
CA ASP A 94 20.05 4.03 3.61
C ASP A 94 19.02 3.05 3.01
N ILE A 95 18.00 3.62 2.40
CA ILE A 95 17.12 2.91 1.46
C ILE A 95 17.30 3.60 0.11
N ALA A 96 17.60 2.84 -0.92
CA ALA A 96 17.71 3.33 -2.29
C ALA A 96 16.70 2.65 -3.22
N ILE A 97 16.14 3.39 -4.15
CA ILE A 97 15.29 2.89 -5.23
C ILE A 97 16.06 3.08 -6.53
N ASN A 98 16.44 1.99 -7.17
CA ASN A 98 17.49 1.96 -8.18
C ASN A 98 18.81 2.53 -7.60
N GLU A 99 19.30 3.64 -8.16
CA GLU A 99 20.52 4.33 -7.72
C GLU A 99 20.23 5.53 -6.80
N ASP A 100 18.96 5.90 -6.63
CA ASP A 100 18.55 7.11 -5.93
C ASP A 100 18.24 6.81 -4.47
N LEU A 101 18.85 7.57 -3.55
CA LEU A 101 18.53 7.49 -2.13
C LEU A 101 17.09 7.97 -1.86
N LEU A 102 16.33 7.18 -1.13
CA LEU A 102 14.94 7.47 -0.79
C LEU A 102 14.75 8.86 -0.16
N ALA A 103 15.70 9.32 0.66
CA ALA A 103 15.68 10.64 1.27
C ALA A 103 15.82 11.80 0.25
N GLN A 104 16.33 11.54 -0.95
CA GLN A 104 16.51 12.52 -2.02
C GLN A 104 15.38 12.50 -3.05
N ILE A 105 14.55 11.45 -3.04
CA ILE A 105 13.41 11.28 -3.95
C ILE A 105 12.24 12.13 -3.47
N ASN A 106 11.49 12.69 -4.42
CA ASN A 106 10.21 13.32 -4.14
C ASN A 106 9.19 12.25 -3.70
N GLN A 107 8.89 12.22 -2.40
CA GLN A 107 8.04 11.20 -1.78
C GLN A 107 6.60 11.22 -2.31
N TYR A 108 6.08 12.40 -2.65
CA TYR A 108 4.74 12.54 -3.23
C TYR A 108 4.68 11.87 -4.62
N GLU A 109 5.64 12.19 -5.50
CA GLU A 109 5.71 11.59 -6.83
C GLU A 109 6.00 10.07 -6.76
N LEU A 110 6.79 9.64 -5.79
CA LEU A 110 7.08 8.23 -5.55
C LEU A 110 5.80 7.44 -5.24
N ARG A 111 5.03 7.88 -4.24
CA ARG A 111 3.76 7.22 -3.85
C ARG A 111 2.68 7.35 -4.92
N LYS A 112 2.65 8.45 -5.66
CA LYS A 112 1.67 8.67 -6.72
C LYS A 112 1.92 7.79 -7.94
N ASN A 113 3.18 7.57 -8.28
CA ASN A 113 3.54 7.07 -9.60
C ASN A 113 4.22 5.69 -9.61
N THR A 114 4.89 5.34 -8.55
CA THR A 114 5.86 4.24 -8.55
C THR A 114 5.53 3.14 -7.54
N LEU A 115 5.06 3.54 -6.35
CA LEU A 115 4.72 2.62 -5.27
C LEU A 115 3.21 2.46 -5.14
N GLY A 116 2.75 1.24 -4.99
CA GLY A 116 1.42 0.93 -4.50
C GLY A 116 1.52 0.35 -3.10
N PHE A 117 0.71 0.86 -2.16
CA PHE A 117 0.67 0.38 -0.79
C PHE A 117 -0.76 -0.01 -0.40
N THR A 118 -0.93 -1.24 0.11
CA THR A 118 -2.19 -1.66 0.71
C THR A 118 -2.01 -1.85 2.21
N GLU A 119 -2.85 -1.18 2.98
CA GLU A 119 -2.90 -1.33 4.43
C GLU A 119 -3.67 -2.60 4.84
N GLN A 120 -3.42 -3.05 6.07
CA GLN A 120 -4.13 -4.18 6.68
C GLN A 120 -5.64 -3.93 6.76
N GLU A 121 -6.06 -2.69 7.04
CA GLU A 121 -7.47 -2.26 7.08
C GLU A 121 -7.73 -1.19 6.01
N PRO A 122 -8.04 -1.58 4.76
CA PRO A 122 -8.25 -0.63 3.69
C PRO A 122 -9.51 0.22 3.89
N SER A 123 -9.41 1.51 3.58
CA SER A 123 -10.53 2.43 3.64
C SER A 123 -11.30 2.50 2.31
N ILE A 124 -12.60 2.82 2.43
CA ILE A 124 -13.50 3.12 1.32
C ILE A 124 -13.80 4.61 1.37
N VAL A 125 -13.73 5.28 0.21
CA VAL A 125 -14.07 6.69 0.07
C VAL A 125 -15.56 6.84 -0.23
N ASP A 126 -16.23 7.88 0.31
CA ASP A 126 -17.62 8.19 -0.03
C ASP A 126 -17.72 8.77 -1.45
N ASP A 127 -17.55 7.89 -2.43
CA ASP A 127 -17.55 8.20 -3.86
C ASP A 127 -18.14 7.03 -4.65
N THR A 128 -18.13 7.12 -5.98
CA THR A 128 -18.61 6.04 -6.85
C THR A 128 -17.72 4.78 -6.74
N GLU A 129 -18.26 3.65 -7.16
CA GLU A 129 -17.52 2.39 -7.25
C GLU A 129 -16.32 2.52 -8.19
N ARG A 130 -16.53 3.15 -9.36
CA ARG A 130 -15.46 3.50 -10.30
C ARG A 130 -14.33 4.26 -9.61
N ASN A 131 -14.66 5.38 -8.95
CA ASN A 131 -13.67 6.22 -8.31
C ASN A 131 -12.95 5.47 -7.18
N ASN A 132 -13.68 4.67 -6.40
CA ASN A 132 -13.07 3.83 -5.38
C ASN A 132 -12.06 2.83 -5.96
N LEU A 133 -12.33 2.25 -7.12
CA LEU A 133 -11.43 1.28 -7.74
C LEU A 133 -10.26 1.91 -8.50
N THR A 134 -10.44 3.13 -9.04
CA THR A 134 -9.45 3.78 -9.92
C THR A 134 -8.75 4.97 -9.29
N LEU A 135 -8.96 5.22 -7.99
CA LEU A 135 -8.47 6.40 -7.25
C LEU A 135 -6.97 6.69 -7.46
N LEU A 136 -6.16 5.65 -7.61
CA LEU A 136 -4.70 5.75 -7.73
C LEU A 136 -4.20 5.53 -9.17
N CYS A 137 -5.09 5.37 -10.13
CA CYS A 137 -4.70 5.11 -11.52
C CYS A 137 -4.21 6.38 -12.22
N LYS A 138 -3.04 6.34 -12.85
CA LYS A 138 -2.55 7.43 -13.71
C LYS A 138 -3.46 7.68 -14.92
N ASN A 139 -3.92 6.59 -15.53
CA ASN A 139 -4.82 6.59 -16.65
C ASN A 139 -6.09 5.85 -16.26
N GLN A 140 -7.23 6.33 -16.70
CA GLN A 140 -8.50 5.63 -16.43
C GLN A 140 -8.50 4.28 -17.17
N PRO A 141 -8.59 3.15 -16.43
CA PRO A 141 -8.73 1.83 -17.05
C PRO A 141 -10.07 1.72 -17.76
N LYS A 142 -10.15 0.81 -18.72
CA LYS A 142 -11.42 0.53 -19.41
C LYS A 142 -12.39 -0.17 -18.46
N ASP A 143 -13.68 0.08 -18.63
CA ASP A 143 -14.74 -0.56 -17.83
C ASP A 143 -14.65 -2.08 -17.87
N GLU A 144 -14.32 -2.65 -19.02
CA GLU A 144 -14.12 -4.09 -19.19
C GLU A 144 -13.03 -4.64 -18.26
N GLU A 145 -11.94 -3.92 -18.08
CA GLU A 145 -10.83 -4.31 -17.19
C GLU A 145 -11.28 -4.26 -15.73
N ILE A 146 -11.96 -3.18 -15.32
CA ILE A 146 -12.51 -3.03 -13.97
C ILE A 146 -13.48 -4.16 -13.67
N ILE A 147 -14.43 -4.40 -14.56
CA ILE A 147 -15.47 -5.44 -14.43
C ILE A 147 -14.82 -6.84 -14.36
N ASN A 148 -13.76 -7.09 -15.12
CA ASN A 148 -13.05 -8.37 -15.06
C ASN A 148 -12.44 -8.63 -13.68
N TYR A 149 -11.82 -7.63 -13.03
CA TYR A 149 -11.31 -7.78 -11.67
C TYR A 149 -12.44 -7.96 -10.65
N ILE A 150 -13.55 -7.21 -10.77
CA ILE A 150 -14.73 -7.37 -9.91
C ILE A 150 -15.25 -8.81 -9.97
N LYS A 151 -15.39 -9.36 -11.16
CA LYS A 151 -15.82 -10.76 -11.37
C LYS A 151 -14.84 -11.76 -10.80
N LEU A 152 -13.54 -11.52 -10.98
CA LEU A 152 -12.48 -12.40 -10.51
C LEU A 152 -12.51 -12.58 -8.98
N PHE A 153 -12.88 -11.50 -8.25
CA PHE A 153 -13.01 -11.51 -6.80
C PHE A 153 -14.44 -11.76 -6.28
N ASN A 154 -15.40 -12.10 -7.16
CA ASN A 154 -16.81 -12.34 -6.85
C ASN A 154 -17.46 -11.15 -6.11
N LEU A 155 -17.20 -9.93 -6.58
CA LEU A 155 -17.77 -8.69 -6.04
C LEU A 155 -18.92 -8.12 -6.88
N GLU A 156 -19.44 -8.85 -7.87
CA GLU A 156 -20.47 -8.36 -8.81
C GLU A 156 -21.73 -7.87 -8.08
N LYS A 157 -22.17 -8.62 -7.07
CA LYS A 157 -23.38 -8.27 -6.29
C LYS A 157 -23.20 -6.99 -5.48
N LEU A 158 -21.96 -6.70 -5.07
CA LEU A 158 -21.64 -5.51 -4.29
C LEU A 158 -21.42 -4.28 -5.19
N LEU A 159 -20.72 -4.46 -6.31
CA LEU A 159 -20.15 -3.36 -7.09
C LEU A 159 -20.77 -3.16 -8.48
N LEU A 160 -21.55 -4.09 -9.02
CA LEU A 160 -22.09 -3.93 -10.36
C LEU A 160 -23.62 -3.80 -10.41
N GLY A 161 -24.31 -4.31 -9.37
CA GLY A 161 -25.77 -4.42 -9.44
C GLY A 161 -26.24 -5.14 -10.69
N ASP A 162 -27.52 -4.94 -11.05
CA ASP A 162 -28.11 -5.57 -12.24
C ASP A 162 -27.72 -4.86 -13.55
N ASP A 163 -27.38 -3.56 -13.48
CA ASP A 163 -27.11 -2.69 -14.64
C ASP A 163 -25.63 -2.61 -15.02
N GLN A 164 -24.74 -3.29 -14.29
CA GLN A 164 -23.28 -3.19 -14.43
C GLN A 164 -22.77 -1.73 -14.41
N ASN A 165 -23.44 -0.87 -13.65
CA ASN A 165 -23.14 0.54 -13.56
C ASN A 165 -22.10 0.80 -12.46
N LEU A 166 -20.91 1.26 -12.83
CA LEU A 166 -19.81 1.58 -11.92
C LEU A 166 -19.94 2.97 -11.26
N ASP A 167 -20.95 3.76 -11.64
CA ASP A 167 -21.11 5.14 -11.15
C ASP A 167 -22.09 5.24 -9.96
N VAL A 168 -22.38 4.11 -9.31
CA VAL A 168 -23.11 4.04 -8.04
C VAL A 168 -22.21 4.41 -6.88
N ARG A 169 -22.72 5.10 -5.87
CA ARG A 169 -21.95 5.52 -4.69
C ARG A 169 -21.72 4.38 -3.71
N LEU A 170 -20.48 4.24 -3.32
CA LEU A 170 -20.00 3.31 -2.31
C LEU A 170 -19.45 4.12 -1.12
N ASN A 171 -19.93 3.90 0.09
CA ASN A 171 -19.43 4.61 1.26
C ASN A 171 -19.24 3.70 2.48
N GLU A 172 -18.38 4.10 3.40
CA GLU A 172 -18.09 3.34 4.64
C GLU A 172 -19.29 3.23 5.59
N ARG A 173 -20.25 4.14 5.47
CA ARG A 173 -21.46 4.17 6.31
C ARG A 173 -22.49 3.15 5.83
N SER A 174 -22.37 2.63 4.61
CA SER A 174 -23.09 1.43 4.24
C SER A 174 -22.53 0.30 5.14
N SER A 175 -23.23 -0.01 6.20
CA SER A 175 -22.92 -1.09 7.17
C SER A 175 -22.82 -2.48 6.52
N ALA A 176 -22.77 -2.55 5.21
CA ALA A 176 -22.83 -3.73 4.37
C ALA A 176 -21.47 -4.19 3.84
N ILE A 177 -20.39 -3.37 3.86
CA ILE A 177 -19.09 -3.79 3.31
C ILE A 177 -18.27 -4.48 4.39
N SER A 178 -18.07 -5.77 4.22
CA SER A 178 -17.23 -6.58 5.12
C SER A 178 -15.73 -6.26 4.97
N GLY A 179 -14.93 -6.61 5.99
CA GLY A 179 -13.47 -6.47 5.92
C GLY A 179 -12.87 -7.20 4.73
N GLY A 180 -13.37 -8.39 4.40
CA GLY A 180 -12.92 -9.15 3.23
C GLY A 180 -13.24 -8.47 1.90
N GLU A 181 -14.41 -7.83 1.77
CA GLU A 181 -14.75 -7.05 0.58
C GLU A 181 -13.90 -5.79 0.43
N LYS A 182 -13.63 -5.07 1.53
CA LYS A 182 -12.70 -3.94 1.54
C LYS A 182 -11.31 -4.36 1.08
N GLN A 183 -10.85 -5.52 1.52
CA GLN A 183 -9.55 -6.06 1.16
C GLN A 183 -9.48 -6.44 -0.32
N LYS A 184 -10.54 -7.08 -0.86
CA LYS A 184 -10.66 -7.36 -2.29
C LYS A 184 -10.64 -6.08 -3.13
N ILE A 185 -11.35 -5.03 -2.70
CA ILE A 185 -11.35 -3.71 -3.35
C ILE A 185 -9.93 -3.12 -3.36
N ALA A 186 -9.19 -3.18 -2.25
CA ALA A 186 -7.83 -2.68 -2.17
C ALA A 186 -6.87 -3.44 -3.10
N ILE A 187 -7.04 -4.75 -3.23
CA ILE A 187 -6.27 -5.57 -4.17
C ILE A 187 -6.60 -5.17 -5.62
N ILE A 188 -7.88 -4.97 -5.96
CA ILE A 188 -8.27 -4.51 -7.29
C ILE A 188 -7.67 -3.13 -7.59
N ARG A 189 -7.70 -2.18 -6.64
CA ARG A 189 -7.00 -0.88 -6.76
C ARG A 189 -5.53 -1.06 -7.11
N MET A 190 -4.83 -1.94 -6.39
CA MET A 190 -3.43 -2.24 -6.61
C MET A 190 -3.18 -2.78 -8.02
N MET A 191 -4.01 -3.73 -8.48
CA MET A 191 -3.88 -4.32 -9.82
C MET A 191 -4.16 -3.29 -10.93
N LEU A 192 -5.18 -2.44 -10.76
CA LEU A 192 -5.53 -1.39 -11.72
C LEU A 192 -4.51 -0.24 -11.75
N MET A 193 -3.95 0.12 -10.58
CA MET A 193 -2.85 1.10 -10.48
C MET A 193 -1.60 0.62 -11.20
N ASN A 194 -1.32 -0.70 -11.15
CA ASN A 194 -0.19 -1.35 -11.79
C ASN A 194 1.18 -0.68 -11.49
N PRO A 195 1.54 -0.44 -10.21
CA PRO A 195 2.76 0.27 -9.82
C PRO A 195 3.99 -0.62 -10.00
N SER A 196 5.19 -0.04 -10.22
CA SER A 196 6.43 -0.82 -10.31
C SER A 196 6.79 -1.58 -9.04
N VAL A 197 6.38 -1.07 -7.89
CA VAL A 197 6.57 -1.72 -6.58
C VAL A 197 5.23 -1.88 -5.89
N MET A 198 4.92 -3.10 -5.47
CA MET A 198 3.71 -3.44 -4.73
C MET A 198 4.08 -3.78 -3.28
N LEU A 199 3.57 -2.99 -2.33
CA LEU A 199 3.74 -3.19 -0.90
C LEU A 199 2.39 -3.63 -0.30
N LEU A 200 2.32 -4.87 0.20
CA LEU A 200 1.08 -5.51 0.62
C LEU A 200 1.19 -5.89 2.11
N ASP A 201 0.49 -5.15 2.97
CA ASP A 201 0.47 -5.43 4.41
C ASP A 201 -0.72 -6.34 4.76
N GLU A 202 -0.43 -7.60 5.05
CA GLU A 202 -1.39 -8.66 5.37
C GLU A 202 -2.59 -8.77 4.40
N PRO A 203 -2.36 -8.83 3.08
CA PRO A 203 -3.43 -8.73 2.07
C PRO A 203 -4.41 -9.90 2.10
N THR A 204 -4.13 -10.94 2.88
CA THR A 204 -4.96 -12.16 2.96
C THR A 204 -5.72 -12.31 4.28
N SER A 205 -5.51 -11.41 5.26
CA SER A 205 -6.02 -11.57 6.63
C SER A 205 -7.54 -11.73 6.75
N ALA A 206 -8.30 -11.10 5.85
CA ALA A 206 -9.77 -11.15 5.83
C ALA A 206 -10.34 -11.86 4.57
N LEU A 207 -9.48 -12.46 3.73
CA LEU A 207 -9.92 -13.13 2.51
C LEU A 207 -10.35 -14.58 2.75
N ASP A 208 -11.36 -15.00 2.00
CA ASP A 208 -11.67 -16.43 1.84
C ASP A 208 -10.59 -17.14 1.00
N GLN A 209 -10.50 -18.48 1.14
CA GLN A 209 -9.45 -19.27 0.51
C GLN A 209 -9.41 -19.12 -1.03
N LYS A 210 -10.57 -19.00 -1.69
CA LYS A 210 -10.62 -18.80 -3.15
C LYS A 210 -10.00 -17.47 -3.55
N SER A 211 -10.29 -16.41 -2.79
CA SER A 211 -9.73 -15.08 -3.03
C SER A 211 -8.23 -15.02 -2.79
N VAL A 212 -7.72 -15.78 -1.80
CA VAL A 212 -6.27 -15.97 -1.59
C VAL A 212 -5.64 -16.61 -2.83
N GLU A 213 -6.20 -17.68 -3.36
CA GLU A 213 -5.70 -18.34 -4.56
C GLU A 213 -5.72 -17.41 -5.80
N VAL A 214 -6.79 -16.62 -5.95
CA VAL A 214 -6.89 -15.60 -7.00
C VAL A 214 -5.76 -14.59 -6.86
N LEU A 215 -5.54 -14.02 -5.68
CA LEU A 215 -4.46 -13.08 -5.41
C LEU A 215 -3.10 -13.66 -5.76
N LEU A 216 -2.76 -14.85 -5.25
CA LEU A 216 -1.47 -15.51 -5.51
C LEU A 216 -1.24 -15.76 -6.99
N ASN A 217 -2.26 -16.18 -7.73
CA ASN A 217 -2.18 -16.37 -9.18
C ASN A 217 -1.96 -15.06 -9.92
N LEU A 218 -2.62 -13.97 -9.50
CA LEU A 218 -2.40 -12.63 -10.06
C LEU A 218 -0.97 -12.17 -9.81
N LEU A 219 -0.48 -12.24 -8.57
CA LEU A 219 0.89 -11.83 -8.23
C LEU A 219 1.93 -12.60 -9.03
N LYS A 220 1.78 -13.93 -9.15
CA LYS A 220 2.66 -14.77 -9.99
C LYS A 220 2.63 -14.38 -11.46
N LYS A 221 1.48 -13.97 -11.98
CA LYS A 221 1.33 -13.54 -13.38
C LYS A 221 2.01 -12.22 -13.67
N VAL A 222 1.91 -11.26 -12.74
CA VAL A 222 2.42 -9.90 -12.94
C VAL A 222 3.86 -9.71 -12.47
N LYS A 223 4.39 -10.54 -11.57
CA LYS A 223 5.67 -10.34 -10.87
C LYS A 223 6.85 -9.95 -11.77
N LYS A 224 6.90 -10.46 -13.01
CA LYS A 224 8.01 -10.21 -13.95
C LYS A 224 8.28 -8.71 -14.19
N ASP A 225 7.26 -7.88 -14.05
CA ASP A 225 7.31 -6.43 -14.30
C ASP A 225 7.34 -5.61 -13.00
N HIS A 226 7.30 -6.28 -11.83
CA HIS A 226 7.17 -5.64 -10.52
C HIS A 226 8.18 -6.16 -9.50
N ILE A 227 8.42 -5.35 -8.46
CA ILE A 227 8.94 -5.80 -7.17
C ILE A 227 7.73 -5.95 -6.24
N ILE A 228 7.53 -7.14 -5.67
CA ILE A 228 6.38 -7.40 -4.81
C ILE A 228 6.87 -7.77 -3.41
N LEU A 229 6.56 -6.93 -2.42
CA LEU A 229 6.82 -7.19 -1.01
C LEU A 229 5.49 -7.41 -0.31
N LEU A 230 5.35 -8.51 0.39
CA LEU A 230 4.14 -8.81 1.13
C LEU A 230 4.44 -9.31 2.54
N ILE A 231 3.63 -8.87 3.50
CA ILE A 231 3.61 -9.41 4.85
C ILE A 231 2.46 -10.41 4.90
N SER A 232 2.73 -11.62 5.37
CA SER A 232 1.69 -12.59 5.64
C SER A 232 2.11 -13.61 6.70
N HIS A 233 1.13 -14.05 7.47
CA HIS A 233 1.26 -15.18 8.39
C HIS A 233 0.68 -16.47 7.81
N ASP A 234 0.08 -16.42 6.61
CA ASP A 234 -0.44 -17.59 5.93
C ASP A 234 0.71 -18.40 5.28
N PRO A 235 0.94 -19.66 5.69
CA PRO A 235 1.99 -20.50 5.11
C PRO A 235 1.91 -20.61 3.59
N LYS A 236 0.71 -20.66 3.02
CA LYS A 236 0.52 -20.76 1.56
C LYS A 236 1.05 -19.54 0.82
N VAL A 237 0.92 -18.35 1.44
CA VAL A 237 1.43 -17.10 0.88
C VAL A 237 2.95 -17.08 0.95
N VAL A 238 3.52 -17.51 2.08
CA VAL A 238 4.97 -17.57 2.27
C VAL A 238 5.60 -18.60 1.31
N GLU A 239 5.00 -19.77 1.14
CA GLU A 239 5.45 -20.79 0.18
C GLU A 239 5.33 -20.36 -1.29
N ALA A 240 4.41 -19.45 -1.60
CA ALA A 240 4.21 -18.91 -2.94
C ALA A 240 5.21 -17.81 -3.31
N ALA A 241 5.92 -17.23 -2.33
CA ALA A 241 6.96 -16.23 -2.53
C ALA A 241 8.24 -16.86 -3.10
N ASP A 242 9.00 -16.07 -3.86
CA ASP A 242 10.30 -16.50 -4.38
C ASP A 242 11.40 -16.41 -3.30
N HIS A 243 11.26 -15.47 -2.37
CA HIS A 243 12.20 -15.23 -1.27
C HIS A 243 11.47 -14.88 0.02
N THR A 244 12.13 -15.14 1.15
CA THR A 244 11.64 -14.76 2.48
C THR A 244 12.67 -13.88 3.16
N VAL A 245 12.22 -12.78 3.77
CA VAL A 245 13.02 -11.89 4.61
C VAL A 245 12.44 -11.91 6.01
N GLU A 246 13.25 -12.29 6.99
CA GLU A 246 12.84 -12.36 8.40
C GLU A 246 13.29 -11.07 9.13
N LEU A 247 12.36 -10.46 9.92
CA LEU A 247 12.57 -9.28 10.74
C LEU A 247 12.49 -9.59 12.23
#